data_6f4cc78c08306465dd82491d370c8f8c
#
_entry.id   6f4cc78c08306465dd82491d370c8f8c
#
_cell.length_a   1.000
_cell.length_b   1.000
_cell.length_c   1.000
_cell.angle_alpha   90.00
_cell.angle_beta   90.00
_cell.angle_gamma   90.00
#
_symmetry.space_group_name_H-M   'P 1'
#
loop_
_entity.id
_entity.type
_entity.pdbx_description
1 polymer ?
#
loop_
_entity_poly.entity_id
_entity_poly.type
_entity_poly.pdbx_seq_one_letter_code
_entity_poly.pdbx_strand_id
1 'polypeptide(L)'
;MVKKIMIVRHGEKPDRDSEIHGVDASGEHDRNELSPQGWQRSGALIRFFNPASGQFSSPALAKPDAIFAAGPSGDTPSLRSKNTVQGVADSLRLHLNLRHTKGEEKKLVDEVMTVGGVVLIAWEHKAILDIVNLILGNARSSPQHWPDSRFDLVWVLDAQPHPAGWKFTQLPQLLLPHDSPHVL
;
A
#
# COMPACT_ATOMS: atom_id res chain seq x y z
N MET A 1 7.88 17.15 -8.92
CA MET A 1 8.24 15.83 -9.48
C MET A 1 8.30 14.83 -8.32
N VAL A 2 7.71 13.65 -8.47
CA VAL A 2 7.73 12.60 -7.45
C VAL A 2 9.17 12.14 -7.20
N LYS A 3 9.51 11.92 -5.91
CA LYS A 3 10.86 11.54 -5.47
C LYS A 3 10.92 10.10 -4.96
N LYS A 4 9.83 9.66 -4.35
CA LYS A 4 9.71 8.33 -3.75
C LYS A 4 8.26 7.86 -3.86
N ILE A 5 8.08 6.58 -4.18
CA ILE A 5 6.78 5.91 -4.16
C ILE A 5 6.91 4.70 -3.24
N MET A 6 6.04 4.61 -2.25
CA MET A 6 5.92 3.47 -1.34
C MET A 6 4.59 2.78 -1.62
N ILE A 7 4.62 1.48 -1.81
CA ILE A 7 3.44 0.70 -2.16
C ILE A 7 3.25 -0.40 -1.13
N VAL A 8 2.06 -0.47 -0.58
CA VAL A 8 1.62 -1.53 0.33
C VAL A 8 0.43 -2.26 -0.27
N ARG A 9 0.32 -3.53 0.02
CA ARG A 9 -0.92 -4.27 -0.18
C ARG A 9 -1.96 -3.82 0.86
N HIS A 10 -3.26 -3.89 0.52
CA HIS A 10 -4.30 -3.77 1.54
C HIS A 10 -4.07 -4.77 2.69
N GLY A 11 -4.51 -4.44 3.90
CA GLY A 11 -4.43 -5.31 5.07
C GLY A 11 -5.15 -6.64 4.87
N GLU A 12 -5.03 -7.52 5.84
CA GLU A 12 -5.55 -8.88 5.79
C GLU A 12 -7.05 -8.88 5.52
N LYS A 13 -7.44 -9.74 4.60
CA LYS A 13 -8.83 -9.97 4.21
C LYS A 13 -9.42 -11.17 4.94
N PRO A 14 -10.75 -11.31 4.97
CA PRO A 14 -11.40 -12.54 5.39
C PRO A 14 -10.82 -13.75 4.65
N ASP A 15 -10.63 -14.83 5.36
CA ASP A 15 -10.30 -16.11 4.77
C ASP A 15 -11.62 -16.88 4.48
N ARG A 16 -11.72 -17.45 3.29
CA ARG A 16 -12.91 -18.18 2.86
C ARG A 16 -13.06 -19.52 3.58
N ASP A 17 -11.94 -20.09 3.99
CA ASP A 17 -11.85 -21.43 4.57
C ASP A 17 -11.78 -21.39 6.11
N SER A 18 -11.89 -20.21 6.72
CA SER A 18 -11.90 -20.02 8.16
C SER A 18 -13.11 -19.21 8.64
N GLU A 19 -13.34 -19.22 9.95
CA GLU A 19 -14.38 -18.39 10.59
C GLU A 19 -13.98 -16.91 10.70
N ILE A 20 -12.85 -16.51 10.10
CA ILE A 20 -12.39 -15.11 10.15
C ILE A 20 -13.18 -14.30 9.14
N HIS A 21 -14.03 -13.43 9.66
CA HIS A 21 -14.86 -12.53 8.86
C HIS A 21 -14.19 -11.17 8.66
N GLY A 22 -14.57 -10.45 7.59
CA GLY A 22 -14.34 -9.02 7.48
C GLY A 22 -15.31 -8.29 8.39
N VAL A 23 -14.89 -7.17 8.92
CA VAL A 23 -15.71 -6.30 9.74
C VAL A 23 -15.57 -4.85 9.27
N ASP A 24 -16.69 -4.14 9.27
CA ASP A 24 -16.67 -2.71 9.00
C ASP A 24 -16.20 -1.89 10.24
N ALA A 25 -16.19 -0.59 10.12
CA ALA A 25 -15.76 0.29 11.21
C ALA A 25 -16.70 0.28 12.44
N SER A 26 -17.95 -0.24 12.30
CA SER A 26 -18.88 -0.42 13.39
C SER A 26 -18.78 -1.80 14.06
N GLY A 27 -18.00 -2.71 13.48
CA GLY A 27 -17.82 -4.09 13.94
C GLY A 27 -18.81 -5.08 13.32
N GLU A 28 -19.63 -4.65 12.36
CA GLU A 28 -20.56 -5.52 11.65
C GLU A 28 -19.83 -6.33 10.57
N HIS A 29 -20.33 -7.53 10.31
CA HIS A 29 -19.72 -8.41 9.32
C HIS A 29 -19.87 -7.87 7.91
N ASP A 30 -18.76 -7.67 7.21
CA ASP A 30 -18.72 -7.33 5.79
C ASP A 30 -17.54 -8.03 5.09
N ARG A 31 -17.88 -8.89 4.12
CA ARG A 31 -16.89 -9.64 3.33
C ARG A 31 -15.97 -8.76 2.46
N ASN A 32 -16.35 -7.51 2.21
CA ASN A 32 -15.58 -6.56 1.40
C ASN A 32 -14.60 -5.74 2.24
N GLU A 33 -14.66 -5.91 3.56
CA GLU A 33 -13.84 -5.19 4.54
C GLU A 33 -12.61 -5.97 4.98
N LEU A 34 -11.78 -5.33 5.79
CA LEU A 34 -10.62 -5.93 6.43
C LEU A 34 -11.05 -6.96 7.49
N SER A 35 -10.24 -7.99 7.69
CA SER A 35 -10.33 -8.83 8.87
C SER A 35 -9.90 -8.06 10.13
N PRO A 36 -10.19 -8.55 11.35
CA PRO A 36 -9.65 -7.95 12.57
C PRO A 36 -8.13 -7.73 12.54
N GLN A 37 -7.38 -8.68 11.98
CA GLN A 37 -5.94 -8.55 11.79
C GLN A 37 -5.59 -7.42 10.80
N GLY A 38 -6.36 -7.29 9.72
CA GLY A 38 -6.19 -6.19 8.76
C GLY A 38 -6.41 -4.82 9.38
N TRP A 39 -7.35 -4.69 10.31
CA TRP A 39 -7.55 -3.46 11.09
C TRP A 39 -6.40 -3.19 12.06
N GLN A 40 -5.83 -4.24 12.70
CA GLN A 40 -4.62 -4.09 13.51
C GLN A 40 -3.45 -3.57 12.68
N ARG A 41 -3.25 -4.11 11.47
CA ARG A 41 -2.24 -3.61 10.54
C ARG A 41 -2.49 -2.16 10.14
N SER A 42 -3.73 -1.81 9.79
CA SER A 42 -4.11 -0.42 9.46
C SER A 42 -3.75 0.54 10.61
N GLY A 43 -4.05 0.18 11.84
CA GLY A 43 -3.66 0.95 13.03
C GLY A 43 -2.15 1.08 13.21
N ALA A 44 -1.41 -0.01 13.01
CA ALA A 44 0.06 -0.02 13.14
C ALA A 44 0.75 0.81 12.04
N LEU A 45 0.21 0.82 10.81
CA LEU A 45 0.71 1.62 9.70
C LEU A 45 0.68 3.12 9.99
N ILE A 46 -0.19 3.61 10.87
CA ILE A 46 -0.22 5.01 11.28
C ILE A 46 1.13 5.44 11.83
N ARG A 47 1.68 4.69 12.78
CA ARG A 47 2.98 5.00 13.38
C ARG A 47 4.16 4.60 12.51
N PHE A 48 3.97 3.65 11.62
CA PHE A 48 4.97 3.24 10.65
C PHE A 48 5.29 4.34 9.63
N PHE A 49 4.26 5.03 9.11
CA PHE A 49 4.41 6.13 8.15
C PHE A 49 4.36 7.54 8.78
N ASN A 50 3.97 7.66 10.05
CA ASN A 50 4.00 8.91 10.82
C ASN A 50 4.50 8.64 12.25
N PRO A 51 5.81 8.28 12.41
CA PRO A 51 6.37 7.97 13.71
C PRO A 51 6.36 9.20 14.62
N ALA A 52 5.94 9.01 15.89
CA ALA A 52 5.87 10.10 16.87
C ALA A 52 7.25 10.72 17.18
N SER A 53 8.32 9.93 17.06
CA SER A 53 9.70 10.39 17.23
C SER A 53 10.24 11.17 16.02
N GLY A 54 9.53 11.15 14.88
CA GLY A 54 10.04 11.62 13.59
C GLY A 54 11.09 10.70 12.96
N GLN A 55 11.48 9.60 13.63
CA GLN A 55 12.48 8.65 13.14
C GLN A 55 11.78 7.41 12.57
N PHE A 56 12.05 7.09 11.31
CA PHE A 56 11.56 5.89 10.65
C PHE A 56 12.38 4.66 11.04
N SER A 57 11.76 3.49 11.03
CA SER A 57 12.42 2.20 11.29
C SER A 57 13.42 1.80 10.20
N SER A 58 13.37 2.45 9.04
CA SER A 58 14.29 2.22 7.93
C SER A 58 14.53 3.52 7.15
N PRO A 59 15.75 3.76 6.64
CA PRO A 59 16.03 4.91 5.77
C PRO A 59 15.32 4.83 4.40
N ALA A 60 14.77 3.67 4.04
CA ALA A 60 13.95 3.52 2.84
C ALA A 60 12.55 4.15 3.00
N LEU A 61 12.08 4.35 4.22
CA LEU A 61 10.79 4.98 4.50
C LEU A 61 10.90 6.50 4.55
N ALA A 62 9.79 7.15 4.22
CA ALA A 62 9.65 8.60 4.35
C ALA A 62 8.20 8.97 4.66
N LYS A 63 8.00 10.17 5.19
CA LYS A 63 6.66 10.70 5.44
C LYS A 63 5.96 10.97 4.10
N PRO A 64 4.76 10.41 3.85
CA PRO A 64 4.01 10.70 2.64
C PRO A 64 3.57 12.16 2.55
N ASP A 65 3.65 12.71 1.34
CA ASP A 65 3.06 14.01 0.95
C ASP A 65 1.71 13.82 0.26
N ALA A 66 1.46 12.64 -0.32
CA ALA A 66 0.18 12.25 -0.92
C ALA A 66 -0.08 10.76 -0.72
N ILE A 67 -1.37 10.38 -0.63
CA ILE A 67 -1.79 9.00 -0.42
C ILE A 67 -2.88 8.64 -1.43
N PHE A 68 -2.69 7.50 -2.09
CA PHE A 68 -3.64 6.90 -3.03
C PHE A 68 -4.04 5.53 -2.54
N ALA A 69 -5.29 5.16 -2.76
CA ALA A 69 -5.75 3.79 -2.56
C ALA A 69 -6.75 3.41 -3.67
N ALA A 70 -6.86 2.12 -3.93
CA ALA A 70 -7.90 1.63 -4.83
C ALA A 70 -9.27 2.00 -4.28
N GLY A 71 -10.01 2.79 -5.05
CA GLY A 71 -11.40 3.13 -4.76
C GLY A 71 -12.33 1.94 -5.02
N PRO A 72 -13.52 1.91 -4.40
CA PRO A 72 -14.54 0.93 -4.72
C PRO A 72 -15.13 1.19 -6.11
N SER A 73 -15.54 0.12 -6.79
CA SER A 73 -16.31 0.20 -8.03
C SER A 73 -17.46 -0.81 -7.99
N GLY A 74 -18.37 -0.74 -8.97
CA GLY A 74 -19.48 -1.69 -9.07
C GLY A 74 -19.02 -3.15 -9.12
N ASP A 75 -17.90 -3.40 -9.80
CA ASP A 75 -17.30 -4.73 -9.95
C ASP A 75 -16.39 -5.12 -8.78
N THR A 76 -15.87 -4.13 -8.06
CA THR A 76 -14.98 -4.32 -6.88
C THR A 76 -15.39 -3.39 -5.74
N PRO A 77 -16.45 -3.74 -4.98
CA PRO A 77 -16.95 -2.88 -3.90
C PRO A 77 -16.06 -2.85 -2.65
N SER A 78 -14.89 -3.48 -2.71
CA SER A 78 -13.97 -3.61 -1.57
C SER A 78 -13.42 -2.25 -1.12
N LEU A 79 -13.52 -1.98 0.18
CA LEU A 79 -12.93 -0.82 0.84
C LEU A 79 -11.58 -1.10 1.51
N ARG A 80 -11.04 -2.32 1.35
CA ARG A 80 -9.82 -2.74 2.08
C ARG A 80 -8.62 -1.82 1.84
N SER A 81 -8.35 -1.44 0.58
CA SER A 81 -7.23 -0.55 0.27
C SER A 81 -7.40 0.82 0.91
N LYS A 82 -8.60 1.40 0.85
CA LYS A 82 -8.97 2.63 1.54
C LYS A 82 -8.71 2.49 3.04
N ASN A 83 -9.33 1.50 3.68
CA ASN A 83 -9.31 1.34 5.13
C ASN A 83 -7.92 0.99 5.67
N THR A 84 -7.05 0.40 4.84
CA THR A 84 -5.65 0.14 5.21
C THR A 84 -4.86 1.42 5.48
N VAL A 85 -5.10 2.49 4.72
CA VAL A 85 -4.30 3.73 4.81
C VAL A 85 -5.10 4.96 5.23
N GLN A 86 -6.41 4.83 5.50
CA GLN A 86 -7.23 5.95 5.95
C GLN A 86 -6.67 6.58 7.23
N GLY A 87 -6.32 5.76 8.23
CA GLY A 87 -5.73 6.26 9.47
C GLY A 87 -4.38 6.97 9.28
N VAL A 88 -3.58 6.53 8.29
CA VAL A 88 -2.34 7.22 7.92
C VAL A 88 -2.67 8.60 7.34
N ALA A 89 -3.63 8.68 6.41
CA ALA A 89 -4.06 9.94 5.80
C ALA A 89 -4.57 10.92 6.87
N ASP A 90 -5.44 10.47 7.76
CA ASP A 90 -5.99 11.27 8.86
C ASP A 90 -4.89 11.79 9.78
N SER A 91 -3.94 10.93 10.16
CA SER A 91 -2.82 11.29 11.05
C SER A 91 -1.89 12.34 10.45
N LEU A 92 -1.78 12.36 9.14
CA LEU A 92 -0.98 13.31 8.36
C LEU A 92 -1.78 14.52 7.89
N ARG A 93 -3.12 14.54 8.11
CA ARG A 93 -4.05 15.54 7.60
C ARG A 93 -4.00 15.66 6.07
N LEU A 94 -3.84 14.53 5.39
CA LEU A 94 -3.82 14.44 3.95
C LEU A 94 -5.16 13.94 3.41
N HIS A 95 -5.55 14.43 2.24
CA HIS A 95 -6.67 13.87 1.50
C HIS A 95 -6.29 12.50 0.92
N LEU A 96 -7.11 11.48 1.19
CA LEU A 96 -6.94 10.16 0.58
C LEU A 96 -7.56 10.16 -0.83
N ASN A 97 -6.73 9.97 -1.86
CA ASN A 97 -7.18 9.91 -3.24
C ASN A 97 -7.70 8.50 -3.57
N LEU A 98 -9.00 8.40 -3.88
CA LEU A 98 -9.71 7.17 -4.25
C LEU A 98 -10.23 7.21 -5.69
N ARG A 99 -9.70 8.09 -6.52
CA ARG A 99 -10.22 8.36 -7.88
C ARG A 99 -10.07 7.18 -8.82
N HIS A 100 -9.02 6.37 -8.60
CA HIS A 100 -8.71 5.22 -9.45
C HIS A 100 -9.15 3.93 -8.78
N THR A 101 -9.70 3.02 -9.58
CA THR A 101 -10.15 1.71 -9.13
C THR A 101 -9.25 0.61 -9.69
N LYS A 102 -9.37 -0.61 -9.19
CA LYS A 102 -8.69 -1.78 -9.76
C LYS A 102 -8.99 -1.91 -11.25
N GLY A 103 -7.94 -2.11 -12.07
CA GLY A 103 -7.99 -2.10 -13.53
C GLY A 103 -7.61 -0.76 -14.15
N GLU A 104 -7.40 0.30 -13.34
CA GLU A 104 -6.99 1.62 -13.80
C GLU A 104 -5.55 1.97 -13.40
N GLU A 105 -4.68 0.96 -13.23
CA GLU A 105 -3.30 1.11 -12.74
C GLU A 105 -2.48 2.08 -13.58
N LYS A 106 -2.70 2.08 -14.91
CA LYS A 106 -2.02 3.05 -15.78
C LYS A 106 -2.44 4.48 -15.48
N LYS A 107 -3.73 4.74 -15.30
CA LYS A 107 -4.24 6.08 -14.96
C LYS A 107 -3.73 6.54 -13.59
N LEU A 108 -3.69 5.60 -12.61
CA LEU A 108 -3.09 5.85 -11.30
C LEU A 108 -1.64 6.29 -11.44
N VAL A 109 -0.82 5.53 -12.18
CA VAL A 109 0.60 5.84 -12.37
C VAL A 109 0.77 7.18 -13.08
N ASP A 110 0.01 7.44 -14.15
CA ASP A 110 0.05 8.72 -14.86
C ASP A 110 -0.24 9.91 -13.90
N GLU A 111 -1.23 9.79 -12.99
CA GLU A 111 -1.51 10.84 -11.99
C GLU A 111 -0.40 10.93 -10.94
N VAL A 112 0.03 9.81 -10.36
CA VAL A 112 1.10 9.76 -9.36
C VAL A 112 2.37 10.43 -9.84
N MET A 113 2.73 10.25 -11.12
CA MET A 113 3.93 10.85 -11.69
C MET A 113 3.86 12.38 -11.79
N THR A 114 2.66 12.98 -11.72
CA THR A 114 2.48 14.44 -11.68
C THR A 114 2.56 15.02 -10.27
N VAL A 115 2.39 14.19 -9.23
CA VAL A 115 2.45 14.62 -7.83
C VAL A 115 3.90 14.88 -7.43
N GLY A 116 4.12 15.82 -6.52
CA GLY A 116 5.46 16.09 -5.97
C GLY A 116 5.75 15.26 -4.72
N GLY A 117 7.05 15.13 -4.37
CA GLY A 117 7.45 14.58 -3.09
C GLY A 117 7.32 13.06 -2.97
N VAL A 118 6.78 12.60 -1.86
CA VAL A 118 6.66 11.19 -1.44
C VAL A 118 5.22 10.73 -1.55
N VAL A 119 4.98 9.63 -2.26
CA VAL A 119 3.64 9.07 -2.46
C VAL A 119 3.53 7.70 -1.77
N LEU A 120 2.44 7.49 -1.04
CA LEU A 120 2.04 6.18 -0.53
C LEU A 120 0.85 5.66 -1.36
N ILE A 121 0.92 4.39 -1.79
CA ILE A 121 -0.14 3.71 -2.53
C ILE A 121 -0.55 2.45 -1.78
N ALA A 122 -1.85 2.26 -1.52
CA ALA A 122 -2.42 1.00 -1.05
C ALA A 122 -3.25 0.35 -2.15
N TRP A 123 -2.88 -0.89 -2.53
CA TRP A 123 -3.52 -1.55 -3.69
C TRP A 123 -3.71 -3.06 -3.49
N GLU A 124 -4.28 -3.72 -4.48
CA GLU A 124 -4.42 -5.18 -4.54
C GLU A 124 -3.11 -5.81 -5.07
N HIS A 125 -2.65 -6.90 -4.45
CA HIS A 125 -1.30 -7.45 -4.65
C HIS A 125 -0.97 -7.85 -6.09
N LYS A 126 -1.92 -8.38 -6.87
CA LYS A 126 -1.69 -8.77 -8.26
C LYS A 126 -1.50 -7.54 -9.16
N ALA A 127 -2.28 -6.49 -8.91
CA ALA A 127 -2.20 -5.25 -9.65
C ALA A 127 -1.04 -4.34 -9.22
N ILE A 128 -0.46 -4.55 -8.01
CA ILE A 128 0.79 -3.88 -7.60
C ILE A 128 1.93 -4.20 -8.58
N LEU A 129 1.96 -5.41 -9.13
CA LEU A 129 2.97 -5.81 -10.12
C LEU A 129 2.90 -4.92 -11.35
N ASP A 130 1.70 -4.66 -11.85
CA ASP A 130 1.48 -3.79 -13.01
C ASP A 130 1.87 -2.34 -12.70
N ILE A 131 1.51 -1.82 -11.53
CA ILE A 131 1.91 -0.47 -11.08
C ILE A 131 3.43 -0.34 -11.09
N VAL A 132 4.14 -1.29 -10.47
CA VAL A 132 5.60 -1.25 -10.37
C VAL A 132 6.26 -1.41 -11.74
N ASN A 133 5.78 -2.32 -12.58
CA ASN A 133 6.29 -2.50 -13.93
C ASN A 133 6.10 -1.25 -14.81
N LEU A 134 4.97 -0.56 -14.67
CA LEU A 134 4.72 0.72 -15.36
C LEU A 134 5.71 1.80 -14.91
N ILE A 135 6.00 1.90 -13.60
CA ILE A 135 6.95 2.89 -13.08
C ILE A 135 8.38 2.55 -13.50
N LEU A 136 8.78 1.28 -13.41
CA LEU A 136 10.12 0.82 -13.78
C LEU A 136 10.34 0.78 -15.32
N GLY A 137 9.27 0.78 -16.11
CA GLY A 137 9.33 0.62 -17.57
C GLY A 137 9.73 -0.80 -18.01
N ASN A 138 9.73 -1.77 -17.09
CA ASN A 138 10.06 -3.17 -17.38
C ASN A 138 9.54 -4.11 -16.29
N ALA A 139 9.43 -5.42 -16.61
CA ALA A 139 9.02 -6.48 -15.71
C ALA A 139 10.18 -7.37 -15.20
N ARG A 140 11.40 -6.84 -15.15
CA ARG A 140 12.61 -7.62 -14.78
C ARG A 140 13.26 -7.11 -13.50
N SER A 141 12.95 -5.88 -13.10
CA SER A 141 13.59 -5.18 -11.99
C SER A 141 12.88 -5.35 -10.66
N SER A 142 11.75 -6.07 -10.63
CA SER A 142 10.98 -6.40 -9.44
C SER A 142 10.48 -7.85 -9.49
N PRO A 143 10.10 -8.46 -8.34
CA PRO A 143 9.42 -9.75 -8.33
C PRO A 143 8.13 -9.68 -9.17
N GLN A 144 7.85 -10.76 -9.91
CA GLN A 144 6.66 -10.87 -10.75
C GLN A 144 5.57 -11.75 -10.12
N HIS A 145 5.72 -12.05 -8.84
CA HIS A 145 4.73 -12.75 -8.04
C HIS A 145 4.71 -12.17 -6.63
N TRP A 146 3.50 -11.89 -6.14
CA TRP A 146 3.25 -11.51 -4.75
C TRP A 146 2.35 -12.58 -4.12
N PRO A 147 2.86 -13.36 -3.15
CA PRO A 147 2.10 -14.45 -2.54
C PRO A 147 0.81 -13.96 -1.86
N ASP A 148 -0.25 -14.75 -1.98
CA ASP A 148 -1.56 -14.42 -1.39
C ASP A 148 -1.52 -14.29 0.15
N SER A 149 -0.57 -14.95 0.80
CA SER A 149 -0.37 -14.90 2.26
C SER A 149 0.42 -13.69 2.77
N ARG A 150 1.07 -12.90 1.88
CA ARG A 150 1.94 -11.79 2.29
C ARG A 150 1.17 -10.46 2.28
N PHE A 151 1.11 -9.83 3.46
CA PHE A 151 0.50 -8.49 3.67
C PHE A 151 1.50 -7.50 4.28
N ASP A 152 2.67 -7.96 4.64
CA ASP A 152 3.66 -7.38 5.52
C ASP A 152 4.86 -6.75 4.79
N LEU A 153 4.68 -6.33 3.54
CA LEU A 153 5.75 -5.73 2.73
C LEU A 153 5.42 -4.29 2.33
N VAL A 154 6.47 -3.48 2.22
CA VAL A 154 6.46 -2.22 1.48
C VAL A 154 7.41 -2.36 0.30
N TRP A 155 6.92 -2.08 -0.89
CA TRP A 155 7.75 -1.89 -2.07
C TRP A 155 8.05 -0.41 -2.23
N VAL A 156 9.33 -0.08 -2.35
CA VAL A 156 9.82 1.30 -2.40
C VAL A 156 10.51 1.55 -3.73
N LEU A 157 10.10 2.60 -4.41
CA LEU A 157 10.73 3.10 -5.62
C LEU A 157 11.29 4.50 -5.32
N ASP A 158 12.61 4.64 -5.45
CA ASP A 158 13.33 5.89 -5.27
C ASP A 158 13.75 6.45 -6.63
N ALA A 159 13.34 7.67 -6.94
CA ALA A 159 13.75 8.34 -8.17
C ALA A 159 15.27 8.57 -8.17
N GLN A 160 15.93 8.18 -9.27
CA GLN A 160 17.36 8.33 -9.46
C GLN A 160 17.63 9.47 -10.44
N PRO A 161 18.50 10.43 -10.10
CA PRO A 161 18.85 11.51 -11.03
C PRO A 161 19.80 11.05 -12.14
N HIS A 162 20.75 10.15 -11.84
CA HIS A 162 21.77 9.68 -12.77
C HIS A 162 22.18 8.22 -12.49
N PRO A 163 22.03 7.29 -13.45
CA PRO A 163 21.18 7.46 -14.65
C PRO A 163 19.71 7.67 -14.23
N ALA A 164 18.99 8.47 -15.00
CA ALA A 164 17.58 8.74 -14.72
C ALA A 164 16.78 7.43 -14.71
N GLY A 165 15.96 7.24 -13.67
CA GLY A 165 15.17 6.02 -13.50
C GLY A 165 14.68 5.83 -12.08
N TRP A 166 14.40 4.59 -11.72
CA TRP A 166 13.90 4.21 -10.40
C TRP A 166 14.73 3.09 -9.79
N LYS A 167 15.08 3.24 -8.53
CA LYS A 167 15.66 2.16 -7.73
C LYS A 167 14.54 1.46 -6.98
N PHE A 168 14.39 0.16 -7.17
CA PHE A 168 13.44 -0.68 -6.46
C PHE A 168 14.07 -1.29 -5.22
N THR A 169 13.33 -1.29 -4.11
CA THR A 169 13.72 -1.90 -2.83
C THR A 169 12.48 -2.51 -2.18
N GLN A 170 12.64 -3.62 -1.48
CA GLN A 170 11.60 -4.22 -0.65
C GLN A 170 11.93 -4.04 0.83
N LEU A 171 10.91 -3.83 1.67
CA LEU A 171 11.05 -3.68 3.10
C LEU A 171 9.96 -4.49 3.82
N PRO A 172 10.32 -5.40 4.75
CA PRO A 172 9.36 -6.01 5.65
C PRO A 172 8.80 -4.98 6.63
N GLN A 173 7.50 -5.02 6.89
CA GLN A 173 6.86 -4.08 7.83
C GLN A 173 7.20 -4.41 9.29
N LEU A 174 7.19 -5.69 9.65
CA LEU A 174 7.45 -6.21 11.02
C LEU A 174 6.54 -5.54 12.08
N LEU A 175 5.26 -5.39 11.76
CA LEU A 175 4.27 -4.70 12.59
C LEU A 175 3.45 -5.65 13.45
N LEU A 176 3.21 -6.87 12.96
CA LEU A 176 2.40 -7.88 13.63
C LEU A 176 3.23 -9.14 13.94
N PRO A 177 2.84 -9.94 14.96
CA PRO A 177 3.64 -11.07 15.42
C PRO A 177 4.02 -12.12 14.37
N HIS A 178 3.25 -12.22 13.29
CA HIS A 178 3.47 -13.22 12.23
C HIS A 178 4.10 -12.62 10.97
N ASP A 179 4.53 -11.36 11.01
CA ASP A 179 5.22 -10.73 9.89
C ASP A 179 6.56 -11.39 9.63
N SER A 180 6.86 -11.66 8.37
CA SER A 180 8.11 -12.28 7.96
C SER A 180 9.22 -11.24 7.79
N PRO A 181 10.45 -11.49 8.28
CA PRO A 181 11.59 -10.62 8.00
C PRO A 181 12.13 -10.77 6.56
N HIS A 182 11.62 -11.74 5.79
CA HIS A 182 12.10 -12.01 4.44
C HIS A 182 11.31 -11.26 3.39
N VAL A 183 12.00 -10.79 2.36
CA VAL A 183 11.42 -10.19 1.15
C VAL A 183 11.08 -11.25 0.10
N LEU A 184 10.48 -10.86 -1.03
CA LEU A 184 10.11 -11.76 -2.12
C LEU A 184 11.26 -11.99 -3.09
#